data_d9ec4d6b814ba011251c32e185f6bcec
#
_entry.id   d9ec4d6b814ba011251c32e185f6bcec
#
_cell.length_a   1.000
_cell.length_b   1.000
_cell.length_c   1.000
_cell.angle_alpha   90.00
_cell.angle_beta   90.00
_cell.angle_gamma   90.00
#
_symmetry.space_group_name_H-M   'P 1'
#
loop_
_entity.id
_entity.type
_entity.pdbx_description
1 polymer ?
#
loop_
_entity_poly.entity_id
_entity_poly.type
_entity_poly.pdbx_seq_one_letter_code
_entity_poly.pdbx_strand_id
1 'polypeptide(L)'
;MARMPRVWEHPPNSAWTWRERLQNPEALTIPSSPSQDTPLILELGCGTGLWTVGVGSKKPDHLWLGADIKGARMWHGAKQIEALGLNNAGFLRTRLEDIEMYFGEGEISEIWITFPDPQPRESREKKRLTSPAFLKRYRKVLQDGGYLHLKTDNTALFEYTLEAWKDNGLTLERCIRDVHHPDERTQRNAYEQETLSVLTTYESRYMAQGLPIHYVRARWT
;
A
#
# COMPACT_ATOMS: atom_id res chain seq x y z
N MET A 1 18.27 -18.78 -9.65
CA MET A 1 17.07 -18.61 -8.80
C MET A 1 15.85 -18.76 -9.69
N ALA A 2 14.87 -19.59 -9.32
CA ALA A 2 13.61 -19.63 -10.05
C ALA A 2 12.95 -18.25 -9.97
N ARG A 3 12.54 -17.70 -11.12
CA ARG A 3 11.86 -16.41 -11.21
C ARG A 3 10.55 -16.52 -10.43
N MET A 4 10.36 -15.69 -9.41
CA MET A 4 9.10 -15.64 -8.67
C MET A 4 8.05 -14.99 -9.59
N PRO A 5 6.92 -15.65 -9.84
CA PRO A 5 5.85 -15.06 -10.61
C PRO A 5 5.35 -13.78 -9.90
N ARG A 6 5.04 -12.73 -10.66
CA ARG A 6 4.49 -11.48 -10.13
C ARG A 6 5.34 -10.74 -9.08
N VAL A 7 6.65 -11.02 -8.98
CA VAL A 7 7.61 -10.27 -8.16
C VAL A 7 8.68 -9.66 -9.05
N TRP A 8 8.78 -8.35 -9.04
CA TRP A 8 9.73 -7.59 -9.84
C TRP A 8 10.79 -6.92 -8.95
N GLU A 9 12.02 -6.85 -9.44
CA GLU A 9 13.15 -6.22 -8.75
C GLU A 9 13.63 -4.94 -9.47
N HIS A 10 13.13 -4.70 -10.67
CA HIS A 10 13.49 -3.55 -11.49
C HIS A 10 12.22 -2.84 -11.98
N PRO A 11 12.29 -1.52 -12.20
CA PRO A 11 11.18 -0.80 -12.82
C PRO A 11 10.86 -1.43 -14.19
N PRO A 12 9.64 -1.24 -14.69
CA PRO A 12 9.35 -1.50 -16.09
C PRO A 12 10.41 -0.77 -16.92
N ASN A 13 10.85 -1.37 -18.04
CA ASN A 13 11.71 -0.62 -18.95
C ASN A 13 10.94 0.61 -19.44
N SER A 14 11.63 1.62 -19.98
CA SER A 14 11.05 2.92 -20.36
C SER A 14 9.83 2.86 -21.29
N ALA A 15 9.50 1.71 -21.84
CA ALA A 15 8.35 1.47 -22.71
C ALA A 15 7.12 0.91 -21.98
N TRP A 16 7.22 0.60 -20.67
CA TRP A 16 6.16 -0.06 -19.91
C TRP A 16 5.83 0.74 -18.66
N THR A 17 4.52 0.90 -18.37
CA THR A 17 4.02 1.36 -17.07
C THR A 17 3.77 0.17 -16.13
N TRP A 18 3.60 0.44 -14.83
CA TRP A 18 3.19 -0.61 -13.88
C TRP A 18 1.79 -1.16 -14.20
N ARG A 19 0.91 -0.34 -14.78
CA ARG A 19 -0.42 -0.76 -15.25
C ARG A 19 -0.32 -1.86 -16.29
N GLU A 20 0.50 -1.65 -17.30
CA GLU A 20 0.75 -2.65 -18.36
C GLU A 20 1.39 -3.92 -17.81
N ARG A 21 2.35 -3.76 -16.89
CA ARG A 21 3.07 -4.88 -16.28
C ARG A 21 2.17 -5.76 -15.44
N LEU A 22 1.26 -5.19 -14.65
CA LEU A 22 0.34 -5.95 -13.82
C LEU A 22 -0.71 -6.70 -14.64
N GLN A 23 -1.22 -6.06 -15.69
CA GLN A 23 -2.22 -6.68 -16.57
C GLN A 23 -1.63 -7.75 -17.49
N ASN A 24 -0.37 -7.61 -17.90
CA ASN A 24 0.31 -8.52 -18.83
C ASN A 24 1.70 -8.93 -18.33
N PRO A 25 1.81 -9.69 -17.23
CA PRO A 25 3.08 -9.98 -16.58
C PRO A 25 4.05 -10.82 -17.43
N GLU A 26 3.53 -11.57 -18.39
CA GLU A 26 4.28 -12.46 -19.29
C GLU A 26 4.53 -11.83 -20.67
N ALA A 27 3.91 -10.68 -20.98
CA ALA A 27 4.05 -10.08 -22.29
C ALA A 27 5.48 -9.55 -22.51
N LEU A 28 6.06 -9.90 -23.64
CA LEU A 28 7.36 -9.40 -24.10
C LEU A 28 7.19 -8.13 -24.97
N THR A 29 5.99 -7.84 -25.43
CA THR A 29 5.64 -6.71 -26.28
C THR A 29 4.60 -5.84 -25.59
N ILE A 30 4.62 -4.53 -25.85
CA ILE A 30 3.66 -3.56 -25.30
C ILE A 30 2.27 -3.89 -25.84
N PRO A 31 1.28 -4.18 -24.96
CA PRO A 31 -0.11 -4.29 -25.41
C PRO A 31 -0.61 -2.92 -25.93
N SER A 32 -1.53 -2.96 -26.87
CA SER A 32 -2.21 -1.75 -27.31
C SER A 32 -3.05 -1.18 -26.16
N SER A 33 -2.57 -0.10 -25.55
CA SER A 33 -3.18 0.76 -24.53
C SER A 33 -4.00 0.08 -23.42
N PRO A 34 -3.43 -0.11 -22.24
CA PRO A 34 -4.26 -0.23 -21.03
C PRO A 34 -4.92 1.12 -20.76
N SER A 35 -6.13 1.11 -20.24
CA SER A 35 -6.79 2.32 -19.79
C SER A 35 -5.89 3.01 -18.73
N GLN A 36 -5.43 4.24 -19.02
CA GLN A 36 -4.68 5.06 -18.07
C GLN A 36 -5.52 5.39 -16.82
N ASP A 37 -6.83 5.15 -16.88
CA ASP A 37 -7.81 5.49 -15.86
C ASP A 37 -7.91 4.45 -14.73
N THR A 38 -7.32 3.24 -14.90
CA THR A 38 -7.36 2.23 -13.82
C THR A 38 -6.50 2.66 -12.64
N PRO A 39 -7.06 2.84 -11.43
CA PRO A 39 -6.29 3.25 -10.27
C PRO A 39 -5.17 2.27 -9.94
N LEU A 40 -3.95 2.78 -9.74
CA LEU A 40 -2.80 2.01 -9.28
C LEU A 40 -2.55 2.32 -7.81
N ILE A 41 -2.69 1.32 -6.95
CA ILE A 41 -2.54 1.44 -5.50
C ILE A 41 -1.25 0.75 -5.06
N LEU A 42 -0.47 1.44 -4.22
CA LEU A 42 0.80 0.96 -3.70
C LEU A 42 0.72 0.69 -2.20
N GLU A 43 0.94 -0.57 -1.78
CA GLU A 43 1.16 -0.91 -0.37
C GLU A 43 2.65 -0.87 -0.04
N LEU A 44 3.04 -0.06 0.94
CA LEU A 44 4.42 0.07 1.41
C LEU A 44 4.69 -0.79 2.64
N GLY A 45 5.74 -1.62 2.57
CA GLY A 45 6.06 -2.56 3.63
C GLY A 45 5.13 -3.77 3.65
N CYS A 46 4.73 -4.27 2.48
CA CYS A 46 3.70 -5.30 2.31
C CYS A 46 4.02 -6.66 2.98
N GLY A 47 5.24 -6.89 3.41
CA GLY A 47 5.65 -8.11 4.10
C GLY A 47 5.35 -9.37 3.30
N THR A 48 4.36 -10.17 3.74
CA THR A 48 3.91 -11.39 3.05
C THR A 48 2.95 -11.11 1.89
N GLY A 49 2.50 -9.87 1.72
CA GLY A 49 1.58 -9.46 0.66
C GLY A 49 0.13 -9.87 0.86
N LEU A 50 -0.25 -10.34 2.06
CA LEU A 50 -1.62 -10.82 2.31
C LEU A 50 -2.67 -9.73 2.12
N TRP A 51 -2.35 -8.49 2.49
CA TRP A 51 -3.29 -7.39 2.30
C TRP A 51 -3.43 -7.06 0.81
N THR A 52 -2.31 -6.89 0.08
CA THR A 52 -2.31 -6.67 -1.39
C THR A 52 -3.14 -7.73 -2.12
N VAL A 53 -2.97 -9.03 -1.78
CA VAL A 53 -3.73 -10.13 -2.37
C VAL A 53 -5.22 -10.05 -2.02
N GLY A 54 -5.50 -9.80 -0.72
CA GLY A 54 -6.87 -9.76 -0.23
C GLY A 54 -7.69 -8.61 -0.84
N VAL A 55 -7.10 -7.42 -0.98
CA VAL A 55 -7.78 -6.30 -1.67
C VAL A 55 -7.87 -6.54 -3.18
N GLY A 56 -6.82 -7.09 -3.80
CA GLY A 56 -6.83 -7.43 -5.22
C GLY A 56 -7.95 -8.40 -5.60
N SER A 57 -8.25 -9.38 -4.73
CA SER A 57 -9.38 -10.30 -4.92
C SER A 57 -10.74 -9.62 -4.80
N LYS A 58 -10.88 -8.58 -3.96
CA LYS A 58 -12.14 -7.87 -3.71
C LYS A 58 -12.40 -6.73 -4.68
N LYS A 59 -11.33 -6.12 -5.20
CA LYS A 59 -11.35 -4.93 -6.05
C LYS A 59 -10.64 -5.21 -7.38
N PRO A 60 -11.26 -5.99 -8.29
CA PRO A 60 -10.66 -6.31 -9.58
C PRO A 60 -10.54 -5.12 -10.54
N ASP A 61 -11.26 -4.05 -10.27
CA ASP A 61 -11.26 -2.77 -10.98
C ASP A 61 -10.07 -1.85 -10.64
N HIS A 62 -9.20 -2.27 -9.70
CA HIS A 62 -8.00 -1.55 -9.29
C HIS A 62 -6.76 -2.43 -9.47
N LEU A 63 -5.61 -1.81 -9.64
CA LEU A 63 -4.30 -2.48 -9.69
C LEU A 63 -3.59 -2.31 -8.34
N TRP A 64 -3.08 -3.43 -7.80
CA TRP A 64 -2.52 -3.49 -6.46
C TRP A 64 -1.06 -3.93 -6.51
N LEU A 65 -0.16 -3.09 -6.04
CA LEU A 65 1.27 -3.38 -6.00
C LEU A 65 1.80 -3.29 -4.57
N GLY A 66 2.26 -4.40 -4.03
CA GLY A 66 2.91 -4.42 -2.72
C GLY A 66 4.42 -4.23 -2.87
N ALA A 67 5.02 -3.30 -2.10
CA ALA A 67 6.46 -3.07 -2.10
C ALA A 67 7.09 -3.43 -0.75
N ASP A 68 8.20 -4.18 -0.77
CA ASP A 68 9.01 -4.51 0.42
C ASP A 68 10.44 -4.86 -0.02
N ILE A 69 11.40 -4.74 0.90
CA ILE A 69 12.78 -5.17 0.67
C ILE A 69 12.94 -6.69 0.81
N LYS A 70 12.06 -7.35 1.55
CA LYS A 70 12.17 -8.76 1.92
C LYS A 70 11.46 -9.68 0.92
N GLY A 71 12.06 -9.91 -0.23
CA GLY A 71 11.51 -10.73 -1.32
C GLY A 71 11.02 -12.13 -0.89
N ALA A 72 11.75 -12.79 0.04
CA ALA A 72 11.34 -14.10 0.55
C ALA A 72 9.96 -14.12 1.23
N ARG A 73 9.51 -12.98 1.81
CA ARG A 73 8.18 -12.87 2.40
C ARG A 73 7.10 -12.73 1.33
N MET A 74 7.35 -11.92 0.30
CA MET A 74 6.42 -11.68 -0.81
C MET A 74 6.10 -12.95 -1.61
N TRP A 75 6.96 -13.97 -1.54
CA TRP A 75 6.73 -15.27 -2.19
C TRP A 75 5.38 -15.91 -1.78
N HIS A 76 4.97 -15.74 -0.53
CA HIS A 76 3.66 -16.25 -0.06
C HIS A 76 2.50 -15.58 -0.79
N GLY A 77 2.54 -14.25 -0.90
CA GLY A 77 1.53 -13.49 -1.64
C GLY A 77 1.55 -13.81 -3.13
N ALA A 78 2.75 -13.92 -3.74
CA ALA A 78 2.88 -14.24 -5.15
C ALA A 78 2.26 -15.60 -5.51
N LYS A 79 2.46 -16.62 -4.67
CA LYS A 79 1.79 -17.91 -4.82
C LYS A 79 0.27 -17.85 -4.69
N GLN A 80 -0.23 -17.00 -3.80
CA GLN A 80 -1.68 -16.81 -3.67
C GLN A 80 -2.26 -16.09 -4.90
N ILE A 81 -1.57 -15.07 -5.44
CA ILE A 81 -1.96 -14.42 -6.70
C ILE A 81 -2.11 -15.46 -7.81
N GLU A 82 -1.12 -16.34 -7.96
CA GLU A 82 -1.14 -17.41 -8.96
C GLU A 82 -2.28 -18.40 -8.73
N ALA A 83 -2.45 -18.88 -7.49
CA ALA A 83 -3.50 -19.82 -7.13
C ALA A 83 -4.93 -19.26 -7.31
N LEU A 84 -5.11 -17.95 -7.10
CA LEU A 84 -6.39 -17.26 -7.28
C LEU A 84 -6.60 -16.74 -8.71
N GLY A 85 -5.61 -16.87 -9.59
CA GLY A 85 -5.67 -16.36 -10.95
C GLY A 85 -5.80 -14.83 -11.04
N LEU A 86 -5.28 -14.10 -10.04
CA LEU A 86 -5.38 -12.63 -10.04
C LEU A 86 -4.45 -12.03 -11.09
N ASN A 87 -4.98 -11.15 -11.92
CA ASN A 87 -4.24 -10.42 -12.94
C ASN A 87 -4.04 -8.93 -12.61
N ASN A 88 -4.58 -8.48 -11.48
CA ASN A 88 -4.56 -7.10 -11.02
C ASN A 88 -3.67 -6.87 -9.78
N ALA A 89 -2.88 -7.85 -9.36
CA ALA A 89 -2.00 -7.74 -8.20
C ALA A 89 -0.57 -8.23 -8.49
N GLY A 90 0.41 -7.67 -7.76
CA GLY A 90 1.81 -8.05 -7.88
C GLY A 90 2.69 -7.42 -6.80
N PHE A 91 4.01 -7.66 -6.88
CA PHE A 91 4.96 -7.21 -5.87
C PHE A 91 6.20 -6.58 -6.48
N LEU A 92 6.72 -5.56 -5.82
CA LEU A 92 7.98 -4.90 -6.12
C LEU A 92 8.96 -5.13 -4.96
N ARG A 93 10.07 -5.81 -5.23
CA ARG A 93 11.17 -5.92 -4.27
C ARG A 93 12.08 -4.72 -4.39
N THR A 94 11.98 -3.79 -3.45
CA THR A 94 12.82 -2.59 -3.42
C THR A 94 12.99 -2.05 -2.00
N ARG A 95 13.95 -1.16 -1.83
CA ARG A 95 14.00 -0.30 -0.64
C ARG A 95 12.94 0.79 -0.79
N LEU A 96 12.16 1.01 0.26
CA LEU A 96 11.07 1.98 0.20
C LEU A 96 11.56 3.43 0.06
N GLU A 97 12.81 3.69 0.41
CA GLU A 97 13.47 4.97 0.18
C GLU A 97 13.71 5.26 -1.31
N ASP A 98 13.69 4.25 -2.17
CA ASP A 98 14.03 4.34 -3.58
C ASP A 98 12.79 4.34 -4.50
N ILE A 99 11.55 4.46 -3.95
CA ILE A 99 10.30 4.35 -4.73
C ILE A 99 10.22 5.34 -5.91
N GLU A 100 10.83 6.52 -5.77
CA GLU A 100 10.89 7.54 -6.83
C GLU A 100 11.61 7.05 -8.11
N MET A 101 12.42 5.99 -8.00
CA MET A 101 13.11 5.37 -9.15
C MET A 101 12.22 4.40 -9.92
N TYR A 102 11.08 4.00 -9.33
CA TYR A 102 10.21 2.96 -9.85
C TYR A 102 8.89 3.48 -10.41
N PHE A 103 8.49 4.68 -10.02
CA PHE A 103 7.22 5.27 -10.41
C PHE A 103 7.44 6.64 -11.03
N GLY A 104 6.68 6.95 -12.07
CA GLY A 104 6.60 8.28 -12.66
C GLY A 104 5.85 9.27 -11.78
N GLU A 105 5.90 10.54 -12.15
CA GLU A 105 5.17 11.61 -11.50
C GLU A 105 3.65 11.35 -11.59
N GLY A 106 2.97 11.37 -10.44
CA GLY A 106 1.52 11.18 -10.37
C GLY A 106 1.02 9.80 -10.81
N GLU A 107 1.89 8.79 -10.91
CA GLU A 107 1.50 7.46 -11.38
C GLU A 107 0.64 6.68 -10.39
N ILE A 108 0.83 6.92 -9.08
CA ILE A 108 0.14 6.23 -8.00
C ILE A 108 -1.14 6.97 -7.61
N SER A 109 -2.25 6.26 -7.55
CA SER A 109 -3.54 6.83 -7.13
C SER A 109 -3.69 6.88 -5.61
N GLU A 110 -3.21 5.85 -4.91
CA GLU A 110 -3.23 5.78 -3.45
C GLU A 110 -1.99 5.04 -2.92
N ILE A 111 -1.54 5.47 -1.74
CA ILE A 111 -0.47 4.79 -0.99
C ILE A 111 -1.04 4.28 0.32
N TRP A 112 -0.91 2.98 0.56
CA TRP A 112 -1.29 2.31 1.80
C TRP A 112 -0.07 1.90 2.61
N ILE A 113 -0.10 2.21 3.90
CA ILE A 113 0.91 1.83 4.88
C ILE A 113 0.22 0.96 5.92
N THR A 114 0.43 -0.37 5.84
CA THR A 114 -0.25 -1.33 6.71
C THR A 114 0.72 -1.94 7.71
N PHE A 115 0.48 -1.71 8.99
CA PHE A 115 1.28 -2.23 10.12
C PHE A 115 2.80 -2.03 9.95
N PRO A 116 3.25 -0.79 9.68
CA PRO A 116 4.67 -0.51 9.53
C PRO A 116 5.42 -0.65 10.85
N ASP A 117 6.75 -0.83 10.77
CA ASP A 117 7.61 -0.72 11.95
C ASP A 117 7.49 0.70 12.54
N PRO A 118 7.04 0.85 13.80
CA PRO A 118 6.76 2.15 14.40
C PRO A 118 8.00 3.00 14.63
N GLN A 119 9.22 2.43 14.58
CA GLN A 119 10.49 3.13 14.81
C GLN A 119 10.42 4.06 16.05
N PRO A 120 10.30 3.50 17.30
CA PRO A 120 9.93 4.29 18.48
C PRO A 120 10.99 5.33 18.90
N ARG A 121 12.26 5.14 18.51
CA ARG A 121 13.35 6.05 18.84
C ARG A 121 13.28 7.31 17.99
N GLU A 122 13.36 8.50 18.58
CA GLU A 122 13.38 9.79 17.87
C GLU A 122 14.51 9.87 16.82
N SER A 123 15.70 9.34 17.14
CA SER A 123 16.82 9.29 16.20
C SER A 123 16.53 8.50 14.91
N ARG A 124 15.44 7.72 14.90
CA ARG A 124 14.95 6.95 13.77
C ARG A 124 13.67 7.51 13.14
N GLU A 125 13.23 8.69 13.55
CA GLU A 125 11.99 9.32 13.05
C GLU A 125 11.94 9.33 11.51
N LYS A 126 13.02 9.70 10.85
CA LYS A 126 13.12 9.72 9.38
C LYS A 126 12.89 8.35 8.70
N LYS A 127 12.94 7.25 9.47
CA LYS A 127 12.67 5.88 8.99
C LYS A 127 11.20 5.49 9.11
N ARG A 128 10.38 6.26 9.82
CA ARG A 128 8.93 6.04 9.83
C ARG A 128 8.38 6.29 8.44
N LEU A 129 7.59 5.37 7.92
CA LEU A 129 6.97 5.52 6.60
C LEU A 129 5.98 6.70 6.53
N THR A 130 5.56 7.22 7.67
CA THR A 130 4.68 8.39 7.76
C THR A 130 5.43 9.70 8.02
N SER A 131 6.77 9.69 8.03
CA SER A 131 7.59 10.86 8.33
C SER A 131 7.62 11.88 7.19
N PRO A 132 7.97 13.15 7.47
CA PRO A 132 8.15 14.19 6.45
C PRO A 132 9.15 13.80 5.35
N ALA A 133 10.17 12.97 5.69
CA ALA A 133 11.14 12.48 4.73
C ALA A 133 10.51 11.56 3.68
N PHE A 134 9.55 10.72 4.07
CA PHE A 134 8.80 9.88 3.17
C PHE A 134 7.69 10.64 2.44
N LEU A 135 7.01 11.58 3.10
CA LEU A 135 5.99 12.42 2.47
C LEU A 135 6.54 13.17 1.25
N LYS A 136 7.79 13.67 1.30
CA LYS A 136 8.45 14.30 0.15
C LYS A 136 8.58 13.35 -1.06
N ARG A 137 8.79 12.05 -0.82
CA ARG A 137 8.84 11.04 -1.90
C ARG A 137 7.45 10.75 -2.44
N TYR A 138 6.48 10.58 -1.54
CA TYR A 138 5.10 10.27 -1.94
C TYR A 138 4.52 11.36 -2.82
N ARG A 139 4.78 12.64 -2.51
CA ARG A 139 4.30 13.78 -3.28
C ARG A 139 4.75 13.79 -4.74
N LYS A 140 5.86 13.12 -5.06
CA LYS A 140 6.34 13.03 -6.44
C LYS A 140 5.64 11.94 -7.25
N VAL A 141 5.28 10.84 -6.60
CA VAL A 141 4.73 9.67 -7.29
C VAL A 141 3.21 9.56 -7.15
N LEU A 142 2.63 10.21 -6.15
CA LEU A 142 1.19 10.24 -5.92
C LEU A 142 0.53 11.27 -6.84
N GLN A 143 -0.55 10.88 -7.49
CA GLN A 143 -1.33 11.79 -8.34
C GLN A 143 -1.93 12.94 -7.52
N ASP A 144 -2.27 14.04 -8.19
CA ASP A 144 -2.98 15.15 -7.57
C ASP A 144 -4.31 14.67 -7.00
N GLY A 145 -4.58 15.02 -5.74
CA GLY A 145 -5.76 14.55 -5.00
C GLY A 145 -5.71 13.08 -4.57
N GLY A 146 -4.61 12.38 -4.83
CA GLY A 146 -4.42 10.99 -4.38
C GLY A 146 -4.32 10.86 -2.85
N TYR A 147 -4.60 9.66 -2.34
CA TYR A 147 -4.73 9.43 -0.91
C TYR A 147 -3.51 8.73 -0.29
N LEU A 148 -3.20 9.13 0.94
CA LEU A 148 -2.34 8.39 1.86
C LEU A 148 -3.20 7.72 2.94
N HIS A 149 -2.88 6.46 3.23
CA HIS A 149 -3.56 5.66 4.24
C HIS A 149 -2.55 5.08 5.22
N LEU A 150 -2.86 5.14 6.51
CA LEU A 150 -2.16 4.37 7.55
C LEU A 150 -3.16 3.50 8.28
N LYS A 151 -2.82 2.21 8.45
CA LYS A 151 -3.50 1.26 9.32
C LYS A 151 -2.49 0.65 10.28
N THR A 152 -2.68 0.79 11.61
CA THR A 152 -1.69 0.38 12.61
C THR A 152 -2.35 0.06 13.95
N ASP A 153 -1.75 -0.86 14.71
CA ASP A 153 -2.03 -1.16 16.11
C ASP A 153 -1.30 -0.21 17.07
N ASN A 154 -0.28 0.51 16.55
CA ASN A 154 0.59 1.34 17.38
C ASN A 154 0.04 2.75 17.56
N THR A 155 -0.55 3.02 18.73
CA THR A 155 -1.15 4.33 19.07
C THR A 155 -0.14 5.48 18.98
N ALA A 156 1.11 5.28 19.43
CA ALA A 156 2.12 6.34 19.37
C ALA A 156 2.49 6.74 17.93
N LEU A 157 2.62 5.74 17.03
CA LEU A 157 2.82 6.00 15.61
C LEU A 157 1.58 6.68 14.99
N PHE A 158 0.39 6.28 15.38
CA PHE A 158 -0.85 6.88 14.89
C PHE A 158 -0.93 8.37 15.25
N GLU A 159 -0.76 8.73 16.54
CA GLU A 159 -0.80 10.13 16.98
C GLU A 159 0.31 10.97 16.30
N TYR A 160 1.54 10.45 16.27
CA TYR A 160 2.63 11.08 15.51
C TYR A 160 2.23 11.34 14.04
N THR A 161 1.56 10.38 13.41
CA THR A 161 1.17 10.51 12.00
C THR A 161 0.14 11.61 11.80
N LEU A 162 -0.85 11.72 12.71
CA LEU A 162 -1.86 12.79 12.63
C LEU A 162 -1.23 14.17 12.67
N GLU A 163 -0.25 14.38 13.55
CA GLU A 163 0.49 15.64 13.67
C GLU A 163 1.39 15.87 12.45
N ALA A 164 2.27 14.91 12.13
CA ALA A 164 3.22 15.02 11.03
C ALA A 164 2.54 15.27 9.68
N TRP A 165 1.38 14.64 9.42
CA TRP A 165 0.67 14.82 8.17
C TRP A 165 0.02 16.21 8.09
N LYS A 166 -0.61 16.71 9.16
CA LYS A 166 -1.14 18.07 9.22
C LYS A 166 -0.05 19.12 9.02
N ASP A 167 1.08 18.96 9.72
CA ASP A 167 2.22 19.90 9.65
C ASP A 167 2.87 19.94 8.25
N ASN A 168 2.66 18.90 7.45
CA ASN A 168 3.14 18.83 6.06
C ASN A 168 2.04 19.09 5.01
N GLY A 169 0.94 19.72 5.42
CA GLY A 169 -0.11 20.24 4.54
C GLY A 169 -1.11 19.20 4.04
N LEU A 170 -1.24 18.05 4.73
CA LEU A 170 -2.30 17.10 4.40
C LEU A 170 -3.56 17.40 5.20
N THR A 171 -4.69 17.30 4.52
CA THR A 171 -6.01 17.31 5.14
C THR A 171 -6.40 15.90 5.53
N LEU A 172 -6.71 15.70 6.83
CA LEU A 172 -7.19 14.41 7.33
C LEU A 172 -8.69 14.29 7.03
N GLU A 173 -9.07 13.37 6.16
CA GLU A 173 -10.47 13.18 5.76
C GLU A 173 -11.19 12.10 6.56
N ARG A 174 -10.47 11.11 7.03
CA ARG A 174 -10.99 10.01 7.85
C ARG A 174 -10.01 9.68 8.95
N CYS A 175 -10.48 9.58 10.18
CA CYS A 175 -9.67 9.24 11.35
C CYS A 175 -10.47 8.29 12.23
N ILE A 176 -10.03 7.05 12.37
CA ILE A 176 -10.71 5.98 13.12
C ILE A 176 -9.75 5.43 14.18
N ARG A 177 -10.19 5.46 15.45
CA ARG A 177 -9.35 4.97 16.54
C ARG A 177 -9.42 3.45 16.74
N ASP A 178 -10.49 2.81 16.29
CA ASP A 178 -10.58 1.35 16.22
C ASP A 178 -11.47 0.93 15.06
N VAL A 179 -10.86 0.43 13.99
CA VAL A 179 -11.59 -0.03 12.80
C VAL A 179 -12.50 -1.23 13.09
N HIS A 180 -12.34 -1.92 14.21
CA HIS A 180 -13.17 -3.07 14.56
C HIS A 180 -14.32 -2.72 15.50
N HIS A 181 -14.38 -1.47 15.98
CA HIS A 181 -15.52 -1.02 16.79
C HIS A 181 -16.84 -1.15 15.99
N PRO A 182 -17.92 -1.69 16.58
CA PRO A 182 -19.19 -1.90 15.87
C PRO A 182 -19.73 -0.66 15.16
N ASP A 183 -19.70 0.50 15.82
CA ASP A 183 -20.21 1.75 15.27
C ASP A 183 -19.41 2.19 14.02
N GLU A 184 -18.10 2.03 14.05
CA GLU A 184 -17.25 2.36 12.90
C GLU A 184 -17.51 1.44 11.70
N ARG A 185 -17.80 0.16 11.94
CA ARG A 185 -18.13 -0.78 10.87
C ARG A 185 -19.41 -0.39 10.13
N THR A 186 -20.39 0.14 10.82
CA THR A 186 -21.69 0.57 10.22
C THR A 186 -21.58 1.85 9.41
N GLN A 187 -20.55 2.68 9.67
CA GLN A 187 -20.33 3.97 9.01
C GLN A 187 -19.40 3.90 7.78
N ARG A 188 -18.85 2.71 7.46
CA ARG A 188 -17.96 2.55 6.32
C ARG A 188 -18.70 2.67 4.99
N ASN A 189 -18.11 3.41 4.07
CA ASN A 189 -18.52 3.33 2.67
C ASN A 189 -18.09 1.99 2.04
N ALA A 190 -18.53 1.69 0.82
CA ALA A 190 -18.23 0.43 0.14
C ALA A 190 -16.72 0.19 -0.01
N TYR A 191 -15.95 1.21 -0.36
CA TYR A 191 -14.49 1.11 -0.50
C TYR A 191 -13.80 0.79 0.84
N GLU A 192 -14.16 1.50 1.92
CA GLU A 192 -13.65 1.24 3.26
C GLU A 192 -14.06 -0.14 3.77
N GLN A 193 -15.27 -0.60 3.45
CA GLN A 193 -15.72 -1.95 3.81
C GLN A 193 -14.87 -3.03 3.16
N GLU A 194 -14.51 -2.88 1.91
CA GLU A 194 -13.69 -3.83 1.18
C GLU A 194 -12.22 -3.80 1.63
N THR A 195 -11.62 -2.63 1.76
CA THR A 195 -10.20 -2.46 2.06
C THR A 195 -9.85 -2.67 3.54
N LEU A 196 -10.68 -2.17 4.46
CA LEU A 196 -10.44 -2.29 5.90
C LEU A 196 -10.87 -3.66 6.46
N SER A 197 -11.69 -4.44 5.73
CA SER A 197 -12.06 -5.79 6.14
C SER A 197 -11.01 -6.86 5.81
N VAL A 198 -10.01 -6.54 5.00
CA VAL A 198 -8.90 -7.47 4.72
C VAL A 198 -8.00 -7.55 5.94
N LEU A 199 -8.02 -8.71 6.59
CA LEU A 199 -7.21 -8.97 7.78
C LEU A 199 -5.82 -9.46 7.38
N THR A 200 -4.78 -8.85 7.96
CA THR A 200 -3.42 -9.38 7.91
C THR A 200 -3.18 -10.34 9.09
N THR A 201 -2.13 -11.16 9.01
CA THR A 201 -1.71 -12.00 10.14
C THR A 201 -1.39 -11.16 11.38
N TYR A 202 -0.83 -9.97 11.18
CA TYR A 202 -0.52 -9.04 12.27
C TYR A 202 -1.81 -8.52 12.93
N GLU A 203 -2.76 -8.08 12.12
CA GLU A 203 -4.04 -7.57 12.59
C GLU A 203 -4.81 -8.60 13.40
N SER A 204 -4.93 -9.83 12.88
CA SER A 204 -5.60 -10.93 13.61
C SER A 204 -4.96 -11.21 14.95
N ARG A 205 -3.62 -11.11 15.04
CA ARG A 205 -2.87 -11.29 16.30
C ARG A 205 -3.15 -10.15 17.29
N TYR A 206 -3.18 -8.90 16.83
CA TYR A 206 -3.42 -7.74 17.69
C TYR A 206 -4.87 -7.68 18.17
N MET A 207 -5.82 -8.00 17.33
CA MET A 207 -7.23 -8.16 17.72
C MET A 207 -7.42 -9.22 18.80
N ALA A 208 -6.73 -10.36 18.68
CA ALA A 208 -6.75 -11.41 19.72
C ALA A 208 -6.16 -10.96 21.06
N GLN A 209 -5.36 -9.89 21.08
CA GLN A 209 -4.82 -9.25 22.28
C GLN A 209 -5.70 -8.09 22.78
N GLY A 210 -6.83 -7.81 22.14
CA GLY A 210 -7.71 -6.69 22.47
C GLY A 210 -7.14 -5.32 22.14
N LEU A 211 -6.13 -5.25 21.25
CA LEU A 211 -5.55 -3.98 20.84
C LEU A 211 -6.42 -3.33 19.73
N PRO A 212 -6.68 -2.01 19.85
CA PRO A 212 -7.40 -1.29 18.82
C PRO A 212 -6.55 -1.18 17.54
N ILE A 213 -7.21 -1.17 16.40
CA ILE A 213 -6.56 -0.95 15.12
C ILE A 213 -6.96 0.43 14.60
N HIS A 214 -5.98 1.32 14.56
CA HIS A 214 -6.16 2.70 14.11
C HIS A 214 -6.10 2.82 12.59
N TYR A 215 -6.83 3.78 12.04
CA TYR A 215 -6.78 4.12 10.63
C TYR A 215 -6.90 5.62 10.41
N VAL A 216 -6.12 6.13 9.48
CA VAL A 216 -6.25 7.50 8.98
C VAL A 216 -6.08 7.53 7.46
N ARG A 217 -6.91 8.36 6.80
CA ARG A 217 -6.80 8.72 5.39
C ARG A 217 -6.65 10.22 5.27
N ALA A 218 -5.69 10.63 4.44
CA ALA A 218 -5.41 12.03 4.18
C ALA A 218 -4.97 12.27 2.74
N ARG A 219 -5.02 13.51 2.29
CA ARG A 219 -4.46 13.96 1.00
C ARG A 219 -3.97 15.39 1.07
N TRP A 220 -3.11 15.77 0.13
CA TRP A 220 -2.83 17.18 -0.15
C TRP A 220 -4.01 17.80 -0.89
N THR A 221 -4.41 18.99 -0.47
CA THR A 221 -5.48 19.81 -1.09
C THR A 221 -4.87 21.02 -1.77
#